data_65df3a3e80a90e20908f04fdb3b68958
#
_entry.id   65df3a3e80a90e20908f04fdb3b68958
#
_cell.length_a   1.000
_cell.length_b   1.000
_cell.length_c   1.000
_cell.angle_alpha   90.00
_cell.angle_beta   90.00
_cell.angle_gamma   90.00
#
_symmetry.space_group_name_H-M   'P 1'
#
loop_
_entity.id
_entity.type
_entity.pdbx_description
1 polymer ?
#
loop_
_entity_poly.entity_id
_entity_poly.type
_entity_poly.pdbx_seq_one_letter_code
_entity_poly.pdbx_strand_id
1 'polypeptide(L)'
;MIELINFSKKYNKSDCSDYVVKDISLVAKSGQITGLLGLNGEGKTTIIKAICTRHYHSQGIVKISDDEGNFYFVDKNPEVVRSLIGYVPEISDLPLQQTVLEFLDFCANVHNLPENRKINNIKKVIKECELSEVLLKKIGTLSKGFRQRISLASALIHEPSNLILDEPMSGLDPAQIIQFRKLIKKVAETKTVLISTHLMQEVEALCSDIYILSKGKIVASGSETEIMKNTGTSSIEAAFLKATGTYSEGICE
;
A
#
# COMPACT_ATOMS: atom_id res chain seq x y z
N MET A 1 -6.46 -10.94 3.19
CA MET A 1 -5.03 -11.31 3.30
C MET A 1 -4.36 -11.23 1.93
N ILE A 2 -3.11 -10.78 1.88
CA ILE A 2 -2.29 -10.76 0.64
C ILE A 2 -1.09 -11.68 0.88
N GLU A 3 -0.81 -12.59 -0.04
CA GLU A 3 0.30 -13.52 0.08
C GLU A 3 1.08 -13.65 -1.23
N LEU A 4 2.39 -13.45 -1.12
CA LEU A 4 3.38 -13.71 -2.17
C LEU A 4 4.24 -14.89 -1.74
N ILE A 5 4.47 -15.84 -2.66
CA ILE A 5 5.31 -17.02 -2.43
C ILE A 5 6.33 -17.11 -3.55
N ASN A 6 7.62 -16.97 -3.20
CA ASN A 6 8.77 -17.02 -4.11
C ASN A 6 8.57 -16.12 -5.36
N PHE A 7 7.93 -14.96 -5.14
CA PHE A 7 7.63 -14.00 -6.20
C PHE A 7 8.93 -13.45 -6.79
N SER A 8 9.04 -13.50 -8.12
CA SER A 8 10.15 -12.90 -8.86
C SER A 8 9.65 -12.18 -10.09
N LYS A 9 10.28 -11.04 -10.43
CA LYS A 9 9.95 -10.23 -11.61
C LYS A 9 11.17 -9.75 -12.35
N LYS A 10 11.18 -9.99 -13.66
CA LYS A 10 12.06 -9.35 -14.64
C LYS A 10 11.23 -8.72 -15.77
N TYR A 11 11.67 -7.60 -16.31
CA TYR A 11 10.93 -6.88 -17.35
C TYR A 11 11.35 -7.29 -18.78
N ASN A 12 12.62 -7.64 -18.98
CA ASN A 12 13.10 -8.09 -20.28
C ASN A 12 13.16 -9.62 -20.34
N LYS A 13 12.76 -10.18 -21.50
CA LYS A 13 12.81 -11.61 -21.79
C LYS A 13 14.19 -12.12 -22.24
N SER A 14 15.17 -11.23 -22.45
CA SER A 14 16.54 -11.63 -22.79
C SER A 14 17.21 -12.31 -21.61
N ASP A 15 17.91 -13.40 -21.84
CA ASP A 15 18.51 -14.26 -20.80
C ASP A 15 19.52 -13.57 -19.88
N CYS A 16 19.96 -12.36 -20.23
CA CYS A 16 20.94 -11.57 -19.48
C CYS A 16 20.30 -10.45 -18.63
N SER A 17 18.97 -10.37 -18.50
CA SER A 17 18.35 -9.33 -17.67
C SER A 17 18.21 -9.82 -16.22
N ASP A 18 18.79 -9.06 -15.31
CA ASP A 18 18.65 -9.31 -13.88
C ASP A 18 17.21 -9.16 -13.42
N TYR A 19 16.84 -9.92 -12.41
CA TYR A 19 15.56 -9.76 -11.74
C TYR A 19 15.53 -8.41 -11.01
N VAL A 20 14.44 -7.65 -11.20
CA VAL A 20 14.19 -6.44 -10.41
C VAL A 20 13.87 -6.80 -8.97
N VAL A 21 13.12 -7.91 -8.79
CA VAL A 21 12.89 -8.54 -7.48
C VAL A 21 12.96 -10.06 -7.64
N LYS A 22 13.53 -10.75 -6.65
CA LYS A 22 13.78 -12.19 -6.71
C LYS A 22 13.45 -12.88 -5.39
N ASP A 23 12.68 -13.99 -5.49
CA ASP A 23 12.33 -14.88 -4.38
C ASP A 23 11.68 -14.16 -3.18
N ILE A 24 10.78 -13.22 -3.47
CA ILE A 24 10.03 -12.48 -2.45
C ILE A 24 8.92 -13.34 -1.89
N SER A 25 8.93 -13.57 -0.58
CA SER A 25 7.80 -14.14 0.16
C SER A 25 7.34 -13.17 1.22
N LEU A 26 6.05 -12.83 1.20
CA LEU A 26 5.43 -11.81 2.06
C LEU A 26 3.99 -12.21 2.37
N VAL A 27 3.57 -11.97 3.60
CA VAL A 27 2.18 -12.15 4.03
C VAL A 27 1.69 -10.88 4.72
N ALA A 28 0.64 -10.26 4.18
CA ALA A 28 -0.10 -9.21 4.87
C ALA A 28 -1.43 -9.77 5.38
N LYS A 29 -1.63 -9.73 6.69
CA LYS A 29 -2.77 -10.33 7.38
C LYS A 29 -3.93 -9.35 7.52
N SER A 30 -5.15 -9.88 7.64
CA SER A 30 -6.34 -9.08 7.93
C SER A 30 -6.26 -8.45 9.32
N GLY A 31 -6.80 -7.25 9.49
CA GLY A 31 -6.78 -6.53 10.76
C GLY A 31 -5.42 -5.94 11.13
N GLN A 32 -4.46 -5.94 10.20
CA GLN A 32 -3.09 -5.48 10.45
C GLN A 32 -2.58 -4.59 9.33
N ILE A 33 -1.57 -3.78 9.65
CA ILE A 33 -0.82 -2.98 8.69
C ILE A 33 0.55 -3.63 8.50
N THR A 34 0.84 -4.08 7.28
CA THR A 34 2.14 -4.63 6.90
C THR A 34 2.92 -3.58 6.12
N GLY A 35 4.15 -3.32 6.54
CA GLY A 35 5.07 -2.37 5.90
C GLY A 35 6.02 -3.06 4.93
N LEU A 36 6.14 -2.54 3.71
CA LEU A 36 7.20 -2.86 2.77
C LEU A 36 8.19 -1.69 2.74
N LEU A 37 9.24 -1.79 3.56
CA LEU A 37 10.25 -0.76 3.74
C LEU A 37 11.43 -0.99 2.78
N GLY A 38 11.90 0.07 2.12
CA GLY A 38 13.08 -0.01 1.26
C GLY A 38 13.36 1.32 0.58
N LEU A 39 14.58 1.53 0.12
CA LEU A 39 14.96 2.73 -0.63
C LEU A 39 14.25 2.80 -1.99
N ASN A 40 14.32 3.97 -2.62
CA ASN A 40 13.78 4.14 -3.97
C ASN A 40 14.57 3.27 -4.97
N GLY A 41 13.84 2.63 -5.90
CA GLY A 41 14.44 1.74 -6.89
C GLY A 41 14.61 0.28 -6.43
N GLU A 42 14.38 -0.07 -5.17
CA GLU A 42 14.55 -1.44 -4.64
C GLU A 42 13.48 -2.44 -5.12
N GLY A 43 12.41 -1.98 -5.78
CA GLY A 43 11.38 -2.84 -6.36
C GLY A 43 10.04 -2.86 -5.61
N LYS A 44 9.81 -1.98 -4.61
CA LYS A 44 8.53 -1.86 -3.87
C LYS A 44 7.33 -1.70 -4.82
N THR A 45 7.39 -0.71 -5.70
CA THR A 45 6.33 -0.44 -6.69
C THR A 45 6.16 -1.59 -7.69
N THR A 46 7.22 -2.35 -7.99
CA THR A 46 7.12 -3.57 -8.82
C THR A 46 6.27 -4.64 -8.13
N ILE A 47 6.50 -4.89 -6.84
CA ILE A 47 5.71 -5.81 -6.03
C ILE A 47 4.24 -5.36 -5.99
N ILE A 48 4.00 -4.09 -5.64
CA ILE A 48 2.65 -3.50 -5.58
C ILE A 48 1.91 -3.62 -6.91
N LYS A 49 2.55 -3.26 -8.03
CA LYS A 49 1.94 -3.36 -9.35
C LYS A 49 1.56 -4.79 -9.72
N ALA A 50 2.33 -5.79 -9.28
CA ALA A 50 1.98 -7.19 -9.48
C ALA A 50 0.76 -7.61 -8.67
N ILE A 51 0.70 -7.22 -7.39
CA ILE A 51 -0.47 -7.47 -6.52
C ILE A 51 -1.72 -6.82 -7.13
N CYS A 52 -1.60 -5.58 -7.62
CA CYS A 52 -2.70 -4.83 -8.25
C CYS A 52 -3.01 -5.26 -9.69
N THR A 53 -2.55 -6.42 -10.15
CA THR A 53 -2.79 -6.96 -11.51
C THR A 53 -2.32 -6.07 -12.66
N ARG A 54 -1.45 -5.08 -12.40
CA ARG A 54 -0.94 -4.18 -13.45
C ARG A 54 0.14 -4.81 -14.33
N HIS A 55 0.77 -5.86 -13.83
CA HIS A 55 1.65 -6.75 -14.60
C HIS A 55 1.74 -8.11 -13.92
N TYR A 56 2.08 -9.13 -14.68
CA TYR A 56 2.25 -10.48 -14.15
C TYR A 56 3.66 -10.68 -13.60
N HIS A 57 3.80 -11.59 -12.63
CA HIS A 57 5.07 -12.08 -12.12
C HIS A 57 5.79 -12.94 -13.19
N SER A 58 7.10 -13.12 -13.04
CA SER A 58 7.89 -14.01 -13.88
C SER A 58 7.94 -15.41 -13.28
N GLN A 59 7.96 -15.52 -11.96
CA GLN A 59 7.94 -16.76 -11.18
C GLN A 59 7.22 -16.53 -9.84
N GLY A 60 6.79 -17.63 -9.22
CA GLY A 60 6.15 -17.62 -7.92
C GLY A 60 4.63 -17.54 -7.99
N ILE A 61 4.01 -17.19 -6.87
CA ILE A 61 2.55 -17.11 -6.72
C ILE A 61 2.21 -15.79 -6.04
N VAL A 62 1.17 -15.12 -6.52
CA VAL A 62 0.53 -13.98 -5.85
C VAL A 62 -0.95 -14.30 -5.70
N LYS A 63 -1.44 -14.32 -4.46
CA LYS A 63 -2.84 -14.61 -4.15
C LYS A 63 -3.38 -13.66 -3.08
N ILE A 64 -4.68 -13.41 -3.16
CA ILE A 64 -5.39 -12.45 -2.31
C ILE A 64 -6.65 -13.13 -1.80
N SER A 65 -6.97 -12.96 -0.52
CA SER A 65 -8.24 -13.47 0.01
C SER A 65 -9.32 -12.38 0.06
N ASP A 66 -10.56 -12.83 -0.06
CA ASP A 66 -11.74 -12.09 0.36
C ASP A 66 -11.92 -12.10 1.90
N ASP A 67 -13.02 -11.55 2.41
CA ASP A 67 -13.36 -11.51 3.83
C ASP A 67 -13.81 -12.88 4.38
N GLU A 68 -14.19 -13.82 3.50
CA GLU A 68 -14.56 -15.18 3.84
C GLU A 68 -13.34 -16.12 3.89
N GLY A 69 -12.16 -15.63 3.48
CA GLY A 69 -10.92 -16.40 3.45
C GLY A 69 -10.69 -17.21 2.15
N ASN A 70 -11.50 -17.02 1.12
CA ASN A 70 -11.29 -17.65 -0.17
C ASN A 70 -10.13 -16.95 -0.90
N PHE A 71 -9.21 -17.73 -1.49
CA PHE A 71 -8.05 -17.20 -2.21
C PHE A 71 -8.26 -17.12 -3.71
N TYR A 72 -7.86 -16.00 -4.28
CA TYR A 72 -7.87 -15.71 -5.72
C TYR A 72 -6.46 -15.40 -6.20
N PHE A 73 -6.05 -16.01 -7.30
CA PHE A 73 -4.74 -15.85 -7.88
C PHE A 73 -4.73 -14.67 -8.87
N VAL A 74 -3.72 -13.82 -8.77
CA VAL A 74 -3.59 -12.61 -9.59
C VAL A 74 -3.55 -12.91 -11.09
N ASP A 75 -2.95 -14.02 -11.48
CA ASP A 75 -2.81 -14.45 -12.88
C ASP A 75 -4.04 -15.20 -13.42
N LYS A 76 -4.84 -15.83 -12.54
CA LYS A 76 -6.00 -16.64 -12.93
C LYS A 76 -7.33 -15.90 -12.78
N ASN A 77 -7.43 -15.04 -11.77
CA ASN A 77 -8.67 -14.35 -11.42
C ASN A 77 -8.48 -12.82 -11.32
N PRO A 78 -7.88 -12.15 -12.32
CA PRO A 78 -7.48 -10.74 -12.20
C PRO A 78 -8.65 -9.78 -11.97
N GLU A 79 -9.84 -10.08 -12.48
CA GLU A 79 -11.04 -9.26 -12.28
C GLU A 79 -11.55 -9.34 -10.84
N VAL A 80 -11.62 -10.55 -10.28
CA VAL A 80 -12.00 -10.75 -8.88
C VAL A 80 -10.96 -10.09 -7.96
N VAL A 81 -9.67 -10.29 -8.24
CA VAL A 81 -8.61 -9.65 -7.47
C VAL A 81 -8.73 -8.13 -7.47
N ARG A 82 -9.03 -7.50 -8.63
CA ARG A 82 -9.26 -6.04 -8.69
C ARG A 82 -10.47 -5.57 -7.88
N SER A 83 -11.52 -6.38 -7.77
CA SER A 83 -12.67 -6.03 -6.91
C SER A 83 -12.38 -6.16 -5.42
N LEU A 84 -11.35 -6.93 -5.04
CA LEU A 84 -10.93 -7.14 -3.65
C LEU A 84 -9.85 -6.15 -3.18
N ILE A 85 -9.33 -5.29 -4.08
CA ILE A 85 -8.24 -4.37 -3.78
C ILE A 85 -8.68 -2.92 -3.94
N GLY A 86 -8.44 -2.10 -2.91
CA GLY A 86 -8.31 -0.66 -3.02
C GLY A 86 -6.83 -0.29 -3.19
N TYR A 87 -6.52 0.57 -4.15
CA TYR A 87 -5.15 0.99 -4.41
C TYR A 87 -5.01 2.51 -4.39
N VAL A 88 -4.10 3.01 -3.58
CA VAL A 88 -3.69 4.42 -3.54
C VAL A 88 -2.26 4.51 -4.07
N PRO A 89 -2.03 5.08 -5.26
CA PRO A 89 -0.70 5.27 -5.81
C PRO A 89 0.04 6.42 -5.12
N GLU A 90 1.37 6.42 -5.24
CA GLU A 90 2.24 7.51 -4.76
C GLU A 90 1.82 8.86 -5.36
N ILE A 91 1.58 8.89 -6.67
CA ILE A 91 1.07 10.06 -7.40
C ILE A 91 -0.35 9.74 -7.84
N SER A 92 -1.32 10.40 -7.23
CA SER A 92 -2.73 10.24 -7.59
C SER A 92 -3.10 11.22 -8.70
N ASP A 93 -3.28 10.70 -9.92
CA ASP A 93 -3.78 11.46 -11.07
C ASP A 93 -5.29 11.70 -10.93
N LEU A 94 -5.65 12.63 -10.05
CA LEU A 94 -7.05 13.01 -9.79
C LEU A 94 -7.56 14.00 -10.84
N PRO A 95 -8.84 13.95 -11.23
CA PRO A 95 -9.44 14.87 -12.20
C PRO A 95 -9.64 16.26 -11.57
N LEU A 96 -8.68 17.16 -11.75
CA LEU A 96 -8.58 18.46 -11.08
C LEU A 96 -9.77 19.39 -11.32
N GLN A 97 -10.52 19.21 -12.42
CA GLN A 97 -11.67 20.04 -12.79
C GLN A 97 -13.01 19.57 -12.18
N GLN A 98 -13.08 18.31 -11.75
CA GLN A 98 -14.26 17.76 -11.10
C GLN A 98 -14.33 18.17 -9.63
N THR A 99 -15.54 18.21 -9.09
CA THR A 99 -15.77 18.28 -7.65
C THR A 99 -15.47 16.94 -7.00
N VAL A 100 -15.24 16.93 -5.69
CA VAL A 100 -15.03 15.70 -4.92
C VAL A 100 -16.20 14.73 -5.08
N LEU A 101 -17.43 15.26 -5.01
CA LEU A 101 -18.65 14.44 -5.11
C LEU A 101 -18.78 13.80 -6.50
N GLU A 102 -18.59 14.58 -7.58
CA GLU A 102 -18.62 14.06 -8.95
C GLU A 102 -17.58 12.94 -9.17
N PHE A 103 -16.39 13.12 -8.63
CA PHE A 103 -15.35 12.10 -8.74
C PHE A 103 -15.69 10.82 -7.97
N LEU A 104 -16.21 10.93 -6.74
CA LEU A 104 -16.61 9.75 -5.96
C LEU A 104 -17.81 9.03 -6.62
N ASP A 105 -18.78 9.78 -7.19
CA ASP A 105 -19.87 9.20 -7.96
C ASP A 105 -19.35 8.45 -9.20
N PHE A 106 -18.42 9.04 -9.93
CA PHE A 106 -17.75 8.39 -11.06
C PHE A 106 -17.05 7.08 -10.64
N CYS A 107 -16.28 7.09 -9.54
CA CYS A 107 -15.60 5.89 -9.03
C CYS A 107 -16.59 4.78 -8.68
N ALA A 108 -17.71 5.11 -8.03
CA ALA A 108 -18.74 4.16 -7.69
C ALA A 108 -19.40 3.53 -8.94
N ASN A 109 -19.61 4.33 -10.00
CA ASN A 109 -20.12 3.85 -11.28
C ASN A 109 -19.13 2.93 -12.00
N VAL A 110 -17.83 3.25 -11.98
CA VAL A 110 -16.78 2.38 -12.56
C VAL A 110 -16.76 1.00 -11.92
N HIS A 111 -17.05 0.91 -10.62
CA HIS A 111 -17.18 -0.36 -9.90
C HIS A 111 -18.55 -1.02 -10.05
N ASN A 112 -19.45 -0.50 -10.90
CA ASN A 112 -20.81 -1.01 -11.14
C ASN A 112 -21.60 -1.21 -9.84
N LEU A 113 -21.48 -0.29 -8.88
CA LEU A 113 -22.23 -0.38 -7.63
C LEU A 113 -23.73 -0.12 -7.90
N PRO A 114 -24.64 -0.98 -7.41
CA PRO A 114 -26.06 -0.72 -7.45
C PRO A 114 -26.41 0.58 -6.73
N GLU A 115 -27.43 1.32 -7.21
CA GLU A 115 -27.72 2.69 -6.77
C GLU A 115 -27.88 2.83 -5.25
N ASN A 116 -28.56 1.88 -4.59
CA ASN A 116 -28.71 1.85 -3.15
C ASN A 116 -27.37 1.69 -2.40
N ARG A 117 -26.49 0.82 -2.89
CA ARG A 117 -25.14 0.64 -2.32
C ARG A 117 -24.24 1.84 -2.64
N LYS A 118 -24.30 2.36 -3.86
CA LYS A 118 -23.57 3.54 -4.31
C LYS A 118 -23.76 4.72 -3.35
N ILE A 119 -25.02 5.11 -3.09
CA ILE A 119 -25.35 6.22 -2.19
C ILE A 119 -24.77 5.99 -0.78
N ASN A 120 -24.94 4.77 -0.25
CA ASN A 120 -24.47 4.43 1.09
C ASN A 120 -22.93 4.43 1.17
N ASN A 121 -22.27 3.88 0.16
CA ASN A 121 -20.80 3.81 0.14
C ASN A 121 -20.18 5.20 -0.05
N ILE A 122 -20.75 6.06 -0.90
CA ILE A 122 -20.32 7.45 -1.02
C ILE A 122 -20.43 8.17 0.32
N LYS A 123 -21.57 8.08 1.01
CA LYS A 123 -21.74 8.68 2.36
C LYS A 123 -20.73 8.14 3.37
N LYS A 124 -20.47 6.83 3.33
CA LYS A 124 -19.53 6.16 4.22
C LYS A 124 -18.10 6.68 4.02
N VAL A 125 -17.59 6.67 2.77
CA VAL A 125 -16.20 7.12 2.50
C VAL A 125 -16.03 8.62 2.74
N ILE A 126 -17.04 9.45 2.50
CA ILE A 126 -17.04 10.88 2.83
C ILE A 126 -16.81 11.06 4.34
N LYS A 127 -17.53 10.32 5.17
CA LYS A 127 -17.40 10.38 6.62
C LYS A 127 -16.07 9.81 7.10
N GLU A 128 -15.67 8.65 6.58
CA GLU A 128 -14.44 7.97 6.98
C GLU A 128 -13.19 8.77 6.61
N CYS A 129 -13.17 9.39 5.42
CA CYS A 129 -12.03 10.19 4.94
C CYS A 129 -12.14 11.68 5.29
N GLU A 130 -13.15 12.09 6.09
CA GLU A 130 -13.35 13.48 6.55
C GLU A 130 -13.41 14.49 5.40
N LEU A 131 -14.23 14.23 4.39
CA LEU A 131 -14.36 15.04 3.16
C LEU A 131 -15.57 15.98 3.14
N SER A 132 -16.40 15.99 4.20
CA SER A 132 -17.70 16.68 4.21
C SER A 132 -17.64 18.16 3.83
N GLU A 133 -16.61 18.88 4.24
CA GLU A 133 -16.47 20.33 4.00
C GLU A 133 -15.97 20.71 2.59
N VAL A 134 -15.54 19.71 1.79
CA VAL A 134 -14.91 19.93 0.48
C VAL A 134 -15.69 19.30 -0.68
N LEU A 135 -16.85 18.69 -0.43
CA LEU A 135 -17.61 17.89 -1.43
C LEU A 135 -17.90 18.63 -2.74
N LEU A 136 -18.25 19.89 -2.67
CA LEU A 136 -18.60 20.71 -3.82
C LEU A 136 -17.42 21.53 -4.36
N LYS A 137 -16.22 21.39 -3.74
CA LYS A 137 -15.02 22.07 -4.22
C LYS A 137 -14.35 21.26 -5.33
N LYS A 138 -13.74 21.95 -6.29
CA LYS A 138 -12.93 21.33 -7.32
C LYS A 138 -11.67 20.73 -6.70
N ILE A 139 -11.32 19.51 -7.09
CA ILE A 139 -10.17 18.78 -6.56
C ILE A 139 -8.86 19.56 -6.74
N GLY A 140 -8.72 20.27 -7.86
CA GLY A 140 -7.54 21.08 -8.15
C GLY A 140 -7.29 22.22 -7.18
N THR A 141 -8.32 22.71 -6.47
CA THR A 141 -8.21 23.81 -5.48
C THR A 141 -7.86 23.34 -4.08
N LEU A 142 -7.77 22.03 -3.85
CA LEU A 142 -7.56 21.43 -2.54
C LEU A 142 -6.07 21.23 -2.24
N SER A 143 -5.75 21.22 -0.94
CA SER A 143 -4.40 20.86 -0.47
C SER A 143 -4.03 19.42 -0.84
N LYS A 144 -2.72 19.10 -0.81
CA LYS A 144 -2.23 17.76 -1.05
C LYS A 144 -2.86 16.73 -0.08
N GLY A 145 -3.02 17.09 1.19
CA GLY A 145 -3.66 16.24 2.20
C GLY A 145 -5.12 15.90 1.86
N PHE A 146 -5.91 16.87 1.40
CA PHE A 146 -7.26 16.57 0.92
C PHE A 146 -7.25 15.69 -0.32
N ARG A 147 -6.38 15.94 -1.28
CA ARG A 147 -6.25 15.08 -2.47
C ARG A 147 -5.87 13.65 -2.10
N GLN A 148 -5.00 13.47 -1.10
CA GLN A 148 -4.65 12.14 -0.61
C GLN A 148 -5.83 11.42 0.07
N ARG A 149 -6.65 12.15 0.85
CA ARG A 149 -7.90 11.61 1.43
C ARG A 149 -8.93 11.25 0.35
N ILE A 150 -9.03 12.03 -0.73
CA ILE A 150 -9.88 11.73 -1.88
C ILE A 150 -9.41 10.46 -2.59
N SER A 151 -8.10 10.29 -2.78
CA SER A 151 -7.52 9.06 -3.34
C SER A 151 -7.83 7.85 -2.45
N LEU A 152 -7.72 7.99 -1.13
CA LEU A 152 -8.09 6.93 -0.19
C LEU A 152 -9.61 6.63 -0.27
N ALA A 153 -10.46 7.65 -0.32
CA ALA A 153 -11.91 7.47 -0.44
C ALA A 153 -12.29 6.73 -1.72
N SER A 154 -11.67 7.09 -2.85
CA SER A 154 -11.89 6.40 -4.13
C SER A 154 -11.46 4.93 -4.09
N ALA A 155 -10.35 4.62 -3.40
CA ALA A 155 -9.88 3.27 -3.22
C ALA A 155 -10.78 2.42 -2.28
N LEU A 156 -11.55 3.05 -1.39
CA LEU A 156 -12.44 2.38 -0.43
C LEU A 156 -13.90 2.28 -0.91
N ILE A 157 -14.28 2.96 -2.00
CA ILE A 157 -15.68 3.15 -2.40
C ILE A 157 -16.43 1.87 -2.71
N HIS A 158 -15.74 0.85 -3.22
CA HIS A 158 -16.27 -0.47 -3.55
C HIS A 158 -16.14 -1.49 -2.40
N GLU A 159 -15.74 -1.02 -1.20
CA GLU A 159 -15.56 -1.83 0.01
C GLU A 159 -14.59 -3.01 -0.16
N PRO A 160 -13.36 -2.77 -0.65
CA PRO A 160 -12.38 -3.85 -0.84
C PRO A 160 -11.98 -4.48 0.49
N SER A 161 -11.65 -5.78 0.48
CA SER A 161 -11.09 -6.49 1.64
C SER A 161 -9.64 -6.13 1.91
N ASN A 162 -8.93 -5.66 0.89
CA ASN A 162 -7.50 -5.36 0.95
C ASN A 162 -7.22 -3.95 0.45
N LEU A 163 -6.38 -3.21 1.16
CA LEU A 163 -5.96 -1.85 0.81
C LEU A 163 -4.44 -1.81 0.61
N ILE A 164 -4.02 -1.28 -0.52
CA ILE A 164 -2.60 -1.11 -0.87
C ILE A 164 -2.31 0.37 -1.02
N LEU A 165 -1.30 0.84 -0.29
CA LEU A 165 -0.89 2.23 -0.23
C LEU A 165 0.58 2.35 -0.67
N ASP A 166 0.83 3.01 -1.80
CA ASP A 166 2.19 3.22 -2.32
C ASP A 166 2.68 4.62 -1.93
N GLU A 167 3.64 4.71 -0.99
CA GLU A 167 4.21 5.96 -0.46
C GLU A 167 3.14 7.02 -0.07
N PRO A 168 2.10 6.67 0.70
CA PRO A 168 0.90 7.48 0.82
C PRO A 168 1.07 8.80 1.57
N MET A 169 2.16 8.97 2.32
CA MET A 169 2.43 10.18 3.11
C MET A 169 3.50 11.07 2.49
N SER A 170 4.01 10.69 1.31
CA SER A 170 5.02 11.47 0.58
C SER A 170 4.55 12.91 0.35
N GLY A 171 5.32 13.88 0.87
CA GLY A 171 5.10 15.32 0.69
C GLY A 171 3.84 15.88 1.38
N LEU A 172 3.32 15.20 2.40
CA LEU A 172 2.37 15.75 3.36
C LEU A 172 3.13 16.51 4.46
N ASP A 173 2.51 17.54 5.03
CA ASP A 173 3.04 18.20 6.23
C ASP A 173 2.83 17.32 7.48
N PRO A 174 3.55 17.61 8.60
CA PRO A 174 3.46 16.79 9.82
C PRO A 174 2.06 16.64 10.39
N ALA A 175 1.23 17.68 10.33
CA ALA A 175 -0.15 17.62 10.85
C ALA A 175 -1.02 16.73 9.96
N GLN A 176 -0.87 16.82 8.64
CA GLN A 176 -1.56 15.96 7.68
C GLN A 176 -1.13 14.49 7.82
N ILE A 177 0.17 14.22 8.06
CA ILE A 177 0.68 12.86 8.31
C ILE A 177 -0.02 12.24 9.53
N ILE A 178 -0.09 12.97 10.65
CA ILE A 178 -0.75 12.48 11.87
C ILE A 178 -2.22 12.13 11.60
N GLN A 179 -2.94 12.99 10.91
CA GLN A 179 -4.34 12.77 10.57
C GLN A 179 -4.50 11.59 9.61
N PHE A 180 -3.68 11.48 8.59
CA PHE A 180 -3.73 10.40 7.61
C PHE A 180 -3.39 9.04 8.25
N ARG A 181 -2.42 8.98 9.17
CA ARG A 181 -2.10 7.78 9.97
C ARG A 181 -3.32 7.30 10.77
N LYS A 182 -4.09 8.20 11.37
CA LYS A 182 -5.32 7.83 12.10
C LYS A 182 -6.36 7.19 11.17
N LEU A 183 -6.53 7.73 9.95
CA LEU A 183 -7.43 7.16 8.96
C LEU A 183 -7.00 5.74 8.55
N ILE A 184 -5.71 5.54 8.26
CA ILE A 184 -5.18 4.21 7.90
C ILE A 184 -5.38 3.21 9.03
N LYS A 185 -5.06 3.57 10.29
CA LYS A 185 -5.27 2.70 11.45
C LYS A 185 -6.73 2.25 11.59
N LYS A 186 -7.67 3.18 11.42
CA LYS A 186 -9.09 2.87 11.47
C LYS A 186 -9.53 1.92 10.36
N VAL A 187 -9.04 2.13 9.14
CA VAL A 187 -9.32 1.23 8.00
C VAL A 187 -8.74 -0.16 8.25
N ALA A 188 -7.57 -0.24 8.85
CA ALA A 188 -6.89 -1.50 9.13
C ALA A 188 -7.59 -2.38 10.18
N GLU A 189 -8.48 -1.82 11.02
CA GLU A 189 -9.25 -2.61 12.00
C GLU A 189 -10.09 -3.71 11.34
N THR A 190 -10.52 -3.50 10.09
CA THR A 190 -11.39 -4.44 9.36
C THR A 190 -10.81 -4.94 8.05
N LYS A 191 -9.67 -4.39 7.60
CA LYS A 191 -9.09 -4.70 6.29
C LYS A 191 -7.64 -5.17 6.41
N THR A 192 -7.16 -5.84 5.40
CA THR A 192 -5.72 -6.06 5.20
C THR A 192 -5.11 -4.80 4.62
N VAL A 193 -4.10 -4.23 5.24
CA VAL A 193 -3.41 -3.05 4.71
C VAL A 193 -1.94 -3.38 4.42
N LEU A 194 -1.51 -3.14 3.18
CA LEU A 194 -0.11 -3.17 2.77
C LEU A 194 0.33 -1.75 2.41
N ILE A 195 1.36 -1.26 3.08
CA ILE A 195 1.93 0.07 2.83
C ILE A 195 3.37 -0.07 2.34
N SER A 196 3.72 0.58 1.24
CA SER A 196 5.13 0.79 0.88
C SER A 196 5.60 2.14 1.38
N THR A 197 6.82 2.19 1.88
CA THR A 197 7.46 3.44 2.29
C THR A 197 8.99 3.31 2.30
N HIS A 198 9.67 4.43 2.24
CA HIS A 198 11.10 4.55 2.50
C HIS A 198 11.39 5.23 3.86
N LEU A 199 10.34 5.63 4.59
CA LEU A 199 10.44 6.35 5.87
C LEU A 199 10.23 5.40 7.05
N MET A 200 11.28 5.18 7.85
CA MET A 200 11.25 4.33 9.04
C MET A 200 10.18 4.78 10.04
N GLN A 201 10.04 6.08 10.25
CA GLN A 201 9.03 6.68 11.15
C GLN A 201 7.57 6.33 10.79
N GLU A 202 7.29 6.01 9.53
CA GLU A 202 5.97 5.53 9.11
C GLU A 202 5.74 4.10 9.55
N VAL A 203 6.78 3.29 9.40
CA VAL A 203 6.76 1.87 9.77
C VAL A 203 6.59 1.71 11.27
N GLU A 204 7.39 2.40 12.09
CA GLU A 204 7.28 2.43 13.56
C GLU A 204 5.89 2.87 14.03
N ALA A 205 5.32 3.90 13.37
CA ALA A 205 4.05 4.46 13.79
C ALA A 205 2.82 3.62 13.42
N LEU A 206 2.93 2.76 12.37
CA LEU A 206 1.77 2.11 11.74
C LEU A 206 1.85 0.60 11.69
N CYS A 207 3.04 0.01 11.42
CA CYS A 207 3.12 -1.37 10.96
C CYS A 207 3.24 -2.36 12.13
N SER A 208 2.48 -3.44 12.05
CA SER A 208 2.61 -4.60 12.96
C SER A 208 3.71 -5.55 12.48
N ASP A 209 3.78 -5.75 11.17
CA ASP A 209 4.79 -6.57 10.50
C ASP A 209 5.51 -5.73 9.44
N ILE A 210 6.81 -5.94 9.29
CA ILE A 210 7.69 -5.17 8.41
C ILE A 210 8.46 -6.15 7.53
N TYR A 211 8.58 -5.84 6.25
CA TYR A 211 9.47 -6.51 5.30
C TYR A 211 10.46 -5.48 4.77
N ILE A 212 11.75 -5.66 5.05
CA ILE A 212 12.83 -4.79 4.55
C ILE A 212 13.30 -5.32 3.21
N LEU A 213 13.12 -4.52 2.17
CA LEU A 213 13.52 -4.81 0.80
C LEU A 213 14.84 -4.10 0.48
N SER A 214 15.84 -4.86 0.02
CA SER A 214 17.10 -4.31 -0.49
C SER A 214 17.59 -5.13 -1.66
N LYS A 215 18.05 -4.45 -2.72
CA LYS A 215 18.56 -5.06 -3.96
C LYS A 215 17.64 -6.15 -4.52
N GLY A 216 16.31 -5.86 -4.48
CA GLY A 216 15.29 -6.77 -4.99
C GLY A 216 15.05 -8.03 -4.15
N LYS A 217 15.48 -8.09 -2.88
CA LYS A 217 15.27 -9.22 -1.96
C LYS A 217 14.77 -8.73 -0.60
N ILE A 218 13.99 -9.58 0.09
CA ILE A 218 13.70 -9.36 1.51
C ILE A 218 14.94 -9.73 2.32
N VAL A 219 15.50 -8.77 3.03
CA VAL A 219 16.71 -8.93 3.84
C VAL A 219 16.40 -9.06 5.33
N ALA A 220 15.25 -8.61 5.78
CA ALA A 220 14.74 -8.84 7.13
C ALA A 220 13.20 -8.76 7.12
N SER A 221 12.53 -9.47 8.03
CA SER A 221 11.09 -9.43 8.20
C SER A 221 10.68 -9.78 9.63
N GLY A 222 9.52 -9.31 10.05
CA GLY A 222 8.93 -9.52 11.37
C GLY A 222 8.40 -8.22 11.97
N SER A 223 8.05 -8.26 13.25
CA SER A 223 7.76 -7.05 14.02
C SER A 223 9.02 -6.20 14.20
N GLU A 224 8.85 -4.93 14.51
CA GLU A 224 9.97 -4.02 14.81
C GLU A 224 10.92 -4.63 15.87
N THR A 225 10.35 -5.16 16.95
CA THR A 225 11.12 -5.77 18.05
C THR A 225 11.89 -7.03 17.62
N GLU A 226 11.32 -7.86 16.74
CA GLU A 226 11.98 -9.05 16.20
C GLU A 226 13.12 -8.67 15.27
N ILE A 227 12.91 -7.68 14.39
CA ILE A 227 13.96 -7.20 13.48
C ILE A 227 15.11 -6.60 14.26
N MET A 228 14.86 -5.74 15.27
CA MET A 228 15.91 -5.18 16.14
C MET A 228 16.68 -6.27 16.89
N LYS A 229 15.97 -7.26 17.44
CA LYS A 229 16.59 -8.39 18.14
C LYS A 229 17.48 -9.21 17.20
N ASN A 230 16.99 -9.54 16.01
CA ASN A 230 17.72 -10.36 15.03
C ASN A 230 18.96 -9.65 14.47
N THR A 231 18.90 -8.33 14.37
CA THR A 231 20.03 -7.50 13.92
C THR A 231 20.95 -7.07 15.07
N GLY A 232 20.54 -7.23 16.33
CA GLY A 232 21.31 -6.80 17.50
C GLY A 232 21.42 -5.26 17.58
N THR A 233 20.35 -4.54 17.25
CA THR A 233 20.31 -3.05 17.20
C THR A 233 19.27 -2.50 18.17
N SER A 234 19.38 -1.22 18.49
CA SER A 234 18.48 -0.52 19.45
C SER A 234 17.39 0.32 18.74
N SER A 235 17.43 0.43 17.40
CA SER A 235 16.41 1.14 16.61
C SER A 235 16.18 0.47 15.27
N ILE A 236 15.02 0.72 14.67
CA ILE A 236 14.69 0.19 13.33
C ILE A 236 15.60 0.80 12.26
N GLU A 237 16.03 2.06 12.43
CA GLU A 237 16.98 2.72 11.52
C GLU A 237 18.33 2.01 11.50
N ALA A 238 18.89 1.69 12.67
CA ALA A 238 20.12 0.93 12.78
C ALA A 238 19.95 -0.50 12.23
N ALA A 239 18.79 -1.12 12.48
CA ALA A 239 18.44 -2.43 11.93
C ALA A 239 18.37 -2.41 10.40
N PHE A 240 17.73 -1.40 9.84
CA PHE A 240 17.65 -1.19 8.39
C PHE A 240 19.04 -1.05 7.76
N LEU A 241 19.88 -0.15 8.29
CA LEU A 241 21.23 0.09 7.78
C LEU A 241 22.07 -1.20 7.83
N LYS A 242 21.98 -1.94 8.93
CA LYS A 242 22.68 -3.22 9.09
C LYS A 242 22.20 -4.30 8.13
N ALA A 243 20.88 -4.47 8.01
CA ALA A 243 20.26 -5.45 7.13
C ALA A 243 20.52 -5.17 5.64
N THR A 244 20.58 -3.91 5.24
CA THR A 244 20.86 -3.50 3.85
C THR A 244 22.34 -3.45 3.49
N GLY A 245 23.23 -3.61 4.49
CA GLY A 245 24.69 -3.53 4.29
C GLY A 245 25.18 -2.09 4.06
N THR A 246 24.39 -1.09 4.40
CA THR A 246 24.76 0.35 4.34
C THR A 246 25.48 0.82 5.62
N TYR A 247 25.63 -0.07 6.59
CA TYR A 247 26.36 0.19 7.82
C TYR A 247 27.87 0.14 7.55
N SER A 248 28.52 1.29 7.36
CA SER A 248 29.96 1.39 7.56
C SER A 248 30.21 1.56 9.06
N GLU A 249 31.03 0.68 9.67
CA GLU A 249 31.45 0.74 11.08
C GLU A 249 32.22 2.04 11.37
N GLY A 250 31.55 3.18 11.38
CA GLY A 250 32.24 4.48 11.51
C GLY A 250 31.36 5.63 11.98
N ILE A 251 30.06 5.42 12.26
CA ILE A 251 29.17 6.48 12.72
C ILE A 251 28.54 6.04 14.06
N CYS A 252 29.36 5.95 15.09
CA CYS A 252 28.97 5.96 16.50
C CYS A 252 30.13 6.61 17.28
N GLU A 253 30.18 7.93 17.34
CA GLU A 253 30.72 8.72 18.42
C GLU A 253 29.66 9.75 18.85
#